data_71cf7cdbcba6d1fa469007fc00050ff7
#
_entry.id   71cf7cdbcba6d1fa469007fc00050ff7
#
_cell.length_a   1.000
_cell.length_b   1.000
_cell.length_c   1.000
_cell.angle_alpha   90.00
_cell.angle_beta   90.00
_cell.angle_gamma   90.00
#
_symmetry.space_group_name_H-M   'P 1'
#
loop_
_entity.id
_entity.type
_entity.pdbx_description
1 polymer ?
#
loop_
_entity_poly.entity_id
_entity_poly.type
_entity_poly.pdbx_seq_one_letter_code
_entity_poly.pdbx_strand_id
1 'polypeptide(L)' 'MKEDEGTLISEMLTLTALLGGRMERYDTYSSTGKTSKKIIIEYNVEENER' A
#
# COMPACT_ATOMS: atom_id res chain seq x y z
N MET A 1 -12.82 -18.49 2.34
CA MET A 1 -12.81 -17.54 3.24
C MET A 1 -12.07 -16.32 2.82
N LYS A 2 -12.55 -15.15 3.14
CA LYS A 2 -11.93 -13.99 2.75
C LYS A 2 -11.12 -13.41 3.84
N GLU A 3 -9.98 -12.87 3.57
CA GLU A 3 -9.22 -12.19 4.55
C GLU A 3 -9.77 -10.83 4.70
N ASP A 4 -9.80 -10.28 5.90
CA ASP A 4 -10.35 -8.99 6.03
C ASP A 4 -9.32 -7.95 5.62
N GLU A 5 -9.82 -6.75 5.43
CA GLU A 5 -9.00 -5.69 4.90
C GLU A 5 -7.85 -5.35 5.84
N GLY A 6 -8.10 -5.39 7.13
CA GLY A 6 -7.05 -5.07 8.07
C GLY A 6 -5.88 -6.03 7.99
N THR A 7 -6.18 -7.32 7.80
CA THR A 7 -5.13 -8.31 7.68
C THR A 7 -4.31 -8.08 6.42
N LEU A 8 -4.98 -7.78 5.32
CA LEU A 8 -4.28 -7.55 4.07
C LEU A 8 -3.39 -6.31 4.15
N ILE A 9 -3.87 -5.26 4.78
CA ILE A 9 -3.08 -4.06 4.91
C ILE A 9 -1.88 -4.32 5.81
N SER A 10 -2.08 -5.10 6.86
CA SER A 10 -0.99 -5.45 7.74
C SER A 10 0.09 -6.23 7.01
N GLU A 11 -0.30 -7.14 6.13
CA GLU A 11 0.65 -7.88 5.35
C GLU A 11 1.39 -6.99 4.39
N MET A 12 0.71 -6.03 3.78
CA MET A 12 1.37 -5.12 2.88
C MET A 12 2.37 -4.26 3.62
N LEU A 13 2.04 -3.87 4.83
CA LEU A 13 2.95 -3.07 5.61
C LEU A 13 4.21 -3.86 5.95
N THR A 14 4.05 -5.13 6.30
CA THR A 14 5.18 -5.98 6.58
C THR A 14 6.08 -6.12 5.36
N LEU A 15 5.47 -6.37 4.20
CA LEU A 15 6.25 -6.52 2.99
C LEU A 15 6.95 -5.21 2.62
N THR A 16 6.28 -4.10 2.84
CA THR A 16 6.88 -2.80 2.57
C THR A 16 8.10 -2.59 3.44
N ALA A 17 8.02 -2.98 4.69
CA ALA A 17 9.16 -2.86 5.58
C ALA A 17 10.32 -3.73 5.13
N LEU A 18 10.01 -4.92 4.64
CA LEU A 18 11.06 -5.80 4.14
C LEU A 18 11.73 -5.24 2.90
N LEU A 19 10.98 -4.47 2.11
CA LEU A 19 11.55 -3.83 0.95
C LEU A 19 12.36 -2.59 1.33
N GLY A 20 12.26 -2.14 2.54
CA GLY A 20 12.92 -0.93 2.95
C GLY A 20 12.22 0.32 2.47
N GLY A 21 10.92 0.23 2.23
CA GLY A 21 10.19 1.34 1.68
C GLY A 21 9.20 1.91 2.66
N ARG A 22 8.22 2.60 2.13
CA ARG A 22 7.18 3.16 2.96
C ARG A 22 5.86 3.04 2.25
N MET A 23 4.80 3.05 3.01
CA MET A 23 3.47 2.90 2.50
C MET A 23 2.65 4.09 2.92
N GLU A 24 1.86 4.61 1.98
CA GLU A 24 0.96 5.71 2.26
C GLU A 24 -0.43 5.30 1.87
N ARG A 25 -1.40 5.72 2.62
CA ARG A 25 -2.79 5.38 2.36
C ARG A 25 -3.60 6.64 2.27
N TYR A 26 -4.49 6.70 1.29
CA TYR A 26 -5.34 7.85 1.07
C TYR A 26 -6.76 7.42 0.86
N ASP A 27 -7.70 8.23 1.29
CA ASP A 27 -9.09 8.00 1.01
C ASP A 27 -9.53 9.03 0.00
N THR A 28 -10.31 8.60 -0.96
CA THR A 28 -10.81 9.47 -1.98
C THR A 28 -12.33 9.45 -1.98
N TYR A 29 -12.94 10.61 -1.98
CA TYR A 29 -14.39 10.69 -1.99
C TYR A 29 -14.83 11.32 -3.30
N SER A 30 -15.84 10.76 -3.90
CA SER A 30 -16.34 11.32 -5.14
C SER A 30 -17.66 11.99 -4.91
N SER A 31 -18.08 12.82 -5.83
CA SER A 31 -19.33 13.53 -5.68
C SER A 31 -20.52 12.60 -5.81
N THR A 32 -20.34 11.41 -6.30
CA THR A 32 -21.43 10.45 -6.39
C THR A 32 -21.62 9.70 -5.07
N GLY A 33 -20.81 9.99 -4.09
CA GLY A 33 -20.93 9.30 -2.81
C GLY A 33 -20.12 8.05 -2.66
N LYS A 34 -19.33 7.69 -3.68
CA LYS A 34 -18.51 6.53 -3.58
C LYS A 34 -17.19 6.88 -2.94
N THR A 35 -16.68 5.98 -2.13
CA THR A 35 -15.41 6.17 -1.47
C THR A 35 -14.45 5.10 -1.95
N SER A 36 -13.27 5.52 -2.32
CA SER A 36 -12.25 4.54 -2.66
C SER A 36 -11.01 4.81 -1.88
N LYS A 37 -10.19 3.79 -1.73
CA LYS A 37 -8.96 3.90 -1.00
C LYS A 37 -7.81 3.59 -1.91
N LYS A 38 -6.72 4.31 -1.69
CA LYS A 38 -5.57 4.16 -2.53
C LYS A 38 -4.38 3.90 -1.65
N ILE A 39 -3.58 2.95 -2.01
CA ILE A 39 -2.38 2.61 -1.27
C ILE A 39 -1.19 2.74 -2.20
N ILE A 40 -0.20 3.50 -1.77
CA ILE A 40 1.00 3.70 -2.55
C ILE A 40 2.16 3.15 -1.74
N ILE A 41 2.95 2.27 -2.37
CA ILE A 41 4.14 1.73 -1.74
C ILE A 41 5.32 2.20 -2.55
N GLU A 42 6.24 2.85 -1.87
CA GLU A 42 7.40 3.40 -2.54
C GLU A 42 8.64 2.81 -1.92
N TYR A 43 9.55 2.32 -2.72
CA TYR A 43 10.81 1.80 -2.21
C TYR A 43 11.89 2.05 -3.24
N ASN A 44 13.11 2.10 -2.78
CA ASN A 44 14.23 2.38 -3.65
C ASN A 44 14.85 1.10 -4.12
N VAL A 45 15.16 1.06 -5.42
CA VAL A 45 15.81 -0.10 -5.99
C VAL A 45 17.23 0.27 -6.26
N GLU A 46 18.17 -0.58 -5.77
CA GLU A 46 19.51 -0.33 -6.01
C GLU A 46 19.83 -0.64 -7.41
N GLU A 47 20.31 0.27 -8.20
CA GLU A 47 20.56 -0.02 -9.51
C GLU A 47 21.92 -0.37 -9.66
N ASN A 48 22.22 -1.51 -9.76
CA ASN A 48 23.46 -1.94 -9.90
C ASN A 48 23.91 -1.76 -11.15
N GLU A 49 24.46 -1.18 -11.53
CA GLU A 49 24.75 -0.99 -12.66
C GLU A 49 25.40 -1.70 -13.23
N ARG A 50 25.42 -2.19 -13.68
CA ARG A 50 25.93 -3.03 -14.12
C ARG A 50 26.62 -2.91 -14.63
#